data_342c1585d44509c19bc4f314323d0c2e
#
_entry.id   342c1585d44509c19bc4f314323d0c2e
#
_cell.length_a   1.000
_cell.length_b   1.000
_cell.length_c   1.000
_cell.angle_alpha   90.00
_cell.angle_beta   90.00
_cell.angle_gamma   90.00
#
_symmetry.space_group_name_H-M   'P 1'
#
loop_
_entity.id
_entity.type
_entity.pdbx_description
1 polymer ?
#
loop_
_entity_poly.entity_id
_entity_poly.type
_entity_poly.pdbx_seq_one_letter_code
_entity_poly.pdbx_strand_id
1 'polypeptide(L)'
;MNKVFAVGVGPGSSSYVTDVVKNVVSKCDVVIGYGYTLKTIEGLIGGKQILEVTMKNQEEAYQKIAKEDNHTILVPFTGDVNFSESEVVDRLIEIFDEVEIIPGISSTQVAASKAKVPTDKSKVITMHISTSIEEKKLELQKALIDRFIVILVPRPWP
;
A
#
# COMPACT_ATOMS: atom_id res chain seq x y z
N MET A 1 0.91 17.10 18.18
CA MET A 1 1.60 15.85 17.76
C MET A 1 0.68 15.10 16.82
N ASN A 2 1.18 14.76 15.64
CA ASN A 2 0.42 14.10 14.59
C ASN A 2 0.62 12.59 14.66
N LYS A 3 -0.46 11.84 14.47
CA LYS A 3 -0.42 10.38 14.35
C LYS A 3 -0.82 9.95 12.94
N VAL A 4 0.00 9.11 12.31
CA VAL A 4 -0.23 8.58 10.96
C VAL A 4 -0.59 7.11 11.01
N PHE A 5 -1.64 6.74 10.31
CA PHE A 5 -2.00 5.36 10.00
C PHE A 5 -1.72 5.08 8.52
N ALA A 6 -0.68 4.30 8.24
CA ALA A 6 -0.40 3.75 6.92
C ALA A 6 -1.19 2.44 6.76
N VAL A 7 -2.21 2.42 5.92
CA VAL A 7 -3.16 1.31 5.87
C VAL A 7 -3.25 0.67 4.49
N GLY A 8 -3.28 -0.66 4.44
CA GLY A 8 -3.58 -1.40 3.23
C GLY A 8 -5.09 -1.48 2.98
N VAL A 9 -5.57 -0.90 1.87
CA VAL A 9 -7.01 -0.85 1.56
C VAL A 9 -7.47 -2.00 0.65
N GLY A 10 -6.62 -2.98 0.44
CA GLY A 10 -6.94 -4.11 -0.43
C GLY A 10 -6.74 -3.84 -1.93
N PRO A 11 -6.98 -4.83 -2.79
CA PRO A 11 -6.57 -4.81 -4.19
C PRO A 11 -7.54 -4.08 -5.13
N GLY A 12 -8.33 -3.13 -4.64
CA GLY A 12 -9.16 -2.24 -5.46
C GLY A 12 -10.68 -2.35 -5.26
N SER A 13 -11.17 -3.37 -4.56
CA SER A 13 -12.59 -3.46 -4.18
C SER A 13 -12.78 -3.12 -2.70
N SER A 14 -13.78 -2.30 -2.39
CA SER A 14 -14.16 -1.98 -1.01
C SER A 14 -14.52 -3.22 -0.17
N SER A 15 -14.90 -4.34 -0.82
CA SER A 15 -15.16 -5.62 -0.16
C SER A 15 -13.92 -6.25 0.48
N TYR A 16 -12.73 -5.84 0.07
CA TYR A 16 -11.46 -6.31 0.65
C TYR A 16 -10.88 -5.35 1.70
N VAL A 17 -11.56 -4.25 2.00
CA VAL A 17 -11.17 -3.37 3.11
C VAL A 17 -11.54 -4.05 4.42
N THR A 18 -10.53 -4.33 5.24
CA THR A 18 -10.74 -5.02 6.52
C THR A 18 -11.48 -4.14 7.53
N ASP A 19 -12.16 -4.75 8.50
CA ASP A 19 -12.86 -4.00 9.54
C ASP A 19 -11.89 -3.22 10.45
N VAL A 20 -10.66 -3.72 10.61
CA VAL A 20 -9.60 -2.97 11.32
C VAL A 20 -9.31 -1.65 10.60
N VAL A 21 -9.16 -1.68 9.28
CA VAL A 21 -8.94 -0.47 8.45
C VAL A 21 -10.15 0.47 8.55
N LYS A 22 -11.39 -0.04 8.44
CA LYS A 22 -12.60 0.78 8.57
C LYS A 22 -12.65 1.50 9.92
N ASN A 23 -12.30 0.80 11.01
CA ASN A 23 -12.26 1.36 12.35
C ASN A 23 -11.18 2.46 12.48
N VAL A 24 -10.03 2.28 11.84
CA VAL A 24 -8.97 3.30 11.81
C VAL A 24 -9.42 4.51 10.99
N VAL A 25 -9.99 4.29 9.80
CA VAL A 25 -10.52 5.37 8.96
C VAL A 25 -11.49 6.25 9.75
N SER A 26 -12.38 5.65 10.56
CA SER A 26 -13.38 6.41 11.34
C SER A 26 -12.76 7.40 12.34
N LYS A 27 -11.52 7.15 12.79
CA LYS A 27 -10.81 7.98 13.78
C LYS A 27 -9.96 9.08 13.14
N CYS A 28 -9.70 9.00 11.84
CA CYS A 28 -8.87 9.98 11.14
C CYS A 28 -9.68 11.21 10.72
N ASP A 29 -9.05 12.37 10.75
CA ASP A 29 -9.59 13.65 10.29
C ASP A 29 -9.02 14.07 8.93
N VAL A 30 -7.80 13.66 8.61
CA VAL A 30 -7.11 13.93 7.35
C VAL A 30 -6.84 12.63 6.60
N VAL A 31 -7.03 12.64 5.29
CA VAL A 31 -6.70 11.51 4.39
C VAL A 31 -5.78 12.02 3.29
N ILE A 32 -4.60 11.42 3.16
CA ILE A 32 -3.63 11.77 2.11
C ILE A 32 -3.39 10.52 1.26
N GLY A 33 -3.83 10.52 0.01
CA GLY A 33 -3.74 9.31 -0.81
C GLY A 33 -3.83 9.58 -2.31
N TYR A 34 -3.48 8.54 -3.06
CA TYR A 34 -3.65 8.56 -4.52
C TYR A 34 -5.13 8.40 -4.89
N GLY A 35 -5.56 8.98 -6.03
CA GLY A 35 -6.94 8.95 -6.47
C GLY A 35 -7.56 7.55 -6.50
N TYR A 36 -6.80 6.52 -6.90
CA TYR A 36 -7.29 5.15 -6.93
C TYR A 36 -7.46 4.53 -5.54
N THR A 37 -6.61 4.86 -4.56
CA THR A 37 -6.79 4.39 -3.17
C THR A 37 -7.94 5.11 -2.50
N LEU A 38 -8.07 6.42 -2.72
CA LEU A 38 -9.19 7.23 -2.23
C LEU A 38 -10.54 6.70 -2.76
N LYS A 39 -10.59 6.34 -4.04
CA LYS A 39 -11.78 5.75 -4.66
C LYS A 39 -12.18 4.42 -4.00
N THR A 40 -11.20 3.59 -3.61
CA THR A 40 -11.49 2.31 -2.94
C THR A 40 -12.21 2.49 -1.61
N ILE A 41 -11.96 3.59 -0.91
CA ILE A 41 -12.52 3.90 0.42
C ILE A 41 -13.45 5.12 0.42
N GLU A 42 -13.91 5.59 -0.76
CA GLU A 42 -14.72 6.81 -0.89
C GLU A 42 -15.95 6.84 0.03
N GLY A 43 -16.60 5.68 0.22
CA GLY A 43 -17.73 5.54 1.13
C GLY A 43 -17.41 5.67 2.63
N LEU A 44 -16.13 5.71 3.01
CA LEU A 44 -15.67 5.75 4.40
C LEU A 44 -15.06 7.10 4.80
N ILE A 45 -14.70 7.95 3.84
CA ILE A 45 -13.92 9.18 4.06
C ILE A 45 -14.73 10.48 3.96
N GLY A 46 -16.06 10.36 3.87
CA GLY A 46 -16.95 11.53 3.83
C GLY A 46 -16.78 12.42 5.07
N GLY A 47 -16.72 13.74 4.85
CA GLY A 47 -16.55 14.74 5.90
C GLY A 47 -15.13 14.92 6.43
N LYS A 48 -14.14 14.23 5.87
CA LYS A 48 -12.72 14.38 6.22
C LYS A 48 -12.00 15.36 5.30
N GLN A 49 -10.90 15.93 5.76
CA GLN A 49 -10.00 16.67 4.89
C GLN A 49 -9.27 15.69 3.97
N ILE A 50 -9.42 15.85 2.66
CA ILE A 50 -8.83 14.97 1.67
C ILE A 50 -7.76 15.70 0.89
N LEU A 51 -6.55 15.13 0.84
CA LEU A 51 -5.43 15.58 0.04
C LEU A 51 -5.12 14.48 -0.98
N GLU A 52 -5.58 14.68 -2.20
CA GLU A 52 -5.19 13.79 -3.30
C GLU A 52 -3.77 14.09 -3.75
N VAL A 53 -2.94 13.07 -3.82
CA VAL A 53 -1.52 13.19 -4.15
C VAL A 53 -1.14 12.34 -5.36
N THR A 54 0.01 12.68 -5.91
CA THR A 54 0.70 11.95 -6.98
C THR A 54 2.14 11.68 -6.54
N MET A 55 2.88 10.90 -7.32
CA MET A 55 4.31 10.65 -7.08
C MET A 55 5.14 11.95 -6.99
N LYS A 56 4.68 13.04 -7.60
CA LYS A 56 5.43 14.29 -7.69
C LYS A 56 5.22 15.21 -6.48
N ASN A 57 4.05 15.16 -5.84
CA ASN A 57 3.66 16.13 -4.81
C ASN A 57 3.34 15.50 -3.44
N GLN A 58 3.45 14.18 -3.31
CA GLN A 58 3.13 13.50 -2.05
C GLN A 58 3.98 13.98 -0.87
N GLU A 59 5.27 14.19 -1.09
CA GLU A 59 6.18 14.64 -0.04
C GLU A 59 5.84 16.06 0.44
N GLU A 60 5.54 16.96 -0.49
CA GLU A 60 5.09 18.32 -0.15
C GLU A 60 3.80 18.30 0.68
N ALA A 61 2.86 17.40 0.33
CA ALA A 61 1.62 17.23 1.09
C ALA A 61 1.88 16.71 2.51
N TYR A 62 2.77 15.73 2.67
CA TYR A 62 3.16 15.24 4.00
C TYR A 62 3.84 16.32 4.83
N GLN A 63 4.80 17.05 4.25
CA GLN A 63 5.50 18.15 4.91
C GLN A 63 4.57 19.30 5.32
N LYS A 64 3.55 19.56 4.51
CA LYS A 64 2.55 20.58 4.81
C LYS A 64 1.74 20.21 6.04
N ILE A 65 1.17 19.00 6.08
CA ILE A 65 0.35 18.54 7.20
C ILE A 65 1.19 18.31 8.46
N ALA A 66 2.46 17.94 8.32
CA ALA A 66 3.36 17.78 9.47
C ALA A 66 3.60 19.10 10.25
N LYS A 67 3.43 20.25 9.60
CA LYS A 67 3.52 21.58 10.25
C LYS A 67 2.25 21.98 11.00
N GLU A 68 1.15 21.30 10.77
CA GLU A 68 -0.10 21.46 11.49
C GLU A 68 -0.11 20.49 12.67
N ASP A 69 -0.74 20.84 13.78
CA ASP A 69 -0.74 20.01 15.00
C ASP A 69 -2.06 19.27 15.21
N ASN A 70 -1.96 18.13 15.90
CA ASN A 70 -3.08 17.34 16.39
C ASN A 70 -3.97 16.69 15.32
N HIS A 71 -3.38 16.29 14.21
CA HIS A 71 -4.08 15.50 13.21
C HIS A 71 -3.90 13.99 13.40
N THR A 72 -4.98 13.28 13.16
CA THR A 72 -4.97 11.83 12.95
C THR A 72 -5.10 11.58 11.45
N ILE A 73 -3.99 11.18 10.83
CA ILE A 73 -3.80 11.14 9.39
C ILE A 73 -3.93 9.70 8.89
N LEU A 74 -4.68 9.51 7.83
CA LEU A 74 -4.76 8.25 7.09
C LEU A 74 -3.95 8.36 5.80
N VAL A 75 -3.06 7.40 5.57
CA VAL A 75 -2.37 7.23 4.28
C VAL A 75 -2.71 5.84 3.73
N PRO A 76 -3.66 5.76 2.77
CA PRO A 76 -4.11 4.49 2.21
C PRO A 76 -3.20 4.01 1.07
N PHE A 77 -2.84 2.73 1.10
CA PHE A 77 -2.06 2.03 0.08
C PHE A 77 -2.89 0.93 -0.58
N THR A 78 -2.69 0.70 -1.86
CA THR A 78 -3.31 -0.43 -2.56
C THR A 78 -2.76 -1.76 -2.01
N GLY A 79 -3.62 -2.73 -1.80
CA GLY A 79 -3.22 -4.05 -1.31
C GLY A 79 -2.79 -4.01 0.15
N ASP A 80 -1.58 -4.47 0.42
CA ASP A 80 -0.95 -4.49 1.74
C ASP A 80 0.23 -3.51 1.78
N VAL A 81 0.30 -2.68 2.81
CA VAL A 81 1.40 -1.71 3.02
C VAL A 81 2.77 -2.40 3.07
N ASN A 82 2.83 -3.62 3.63
CA ASN A 82 4.07 -4.37 3.78
C ASN A 82 4.58 -4.97 2.45
N PHE A 83 3.88 -4.72 1.35
CA PHE A 83 4.26 -5.23 0.03
C PHE A 83 4.61 -4.07 -0.92
N SER A 84 5.90 -3.86 -1.16
CA SER A 84 6.47 -2.87 -2.12
C SER A 84 6.31 -1.39 -1.79
N GLU A 85 5.90 -1.02 -0.56
CA GLU A 85 5.65 0.38 -0.18
C GLU A 85 6.67 0.91 0.85
N SER A 86 7.78 0.21 1.06
CA SER A 86 8.78 0.57 2.08
C SER A 86 9.33 1.99 1.94
N GLU A 87 9.62 2.45 0.71
CA GLU A 87 10.15 3.80 0.48
C GLU A 87 9.20 4.91 0.98
N VAL A 88 7.89 4.73 0.80
CA VAL A 88 6.90 5.71 1.27
C VAL A 88 6.73 5.62 2.78
N VAL A 89 6.71 4.40 3.33
CA VAL A 89 6.63 4.19 4.78
C VAL A 89 7.84 4.78 5.50
N ASP A 90 9.05 4.56 5.00
CA ASP A 90 10.28 5.13 5.56
C ASP A 90 10.21 6.66 5.57
N ARG A 91 9.73 7.25 4.50
CA ARG A 91 9.50 8.70 4.38
C ARG A 91 8.47 9.23 5.39
N LEU A 92 7.39 8.50 5.63
CA LEU A 92 6.40 8.86 6.65
C LEU A 92 7.04 8.82 8.05
N ILE A 93 7.86 7.82 8.35
CA ILE A 93 8.57 7.67 9.62
C ILE A 93 9.59 8.81 9.83
N GLU A 94 10.21 9.31 8.77
CA GLU A 94 11.13 10.46 8.83
C GLU A 94 10.41 11.79 9.10
N ILE A 95 9.17 11.93 8.63
CA ILE A 95 8.41 13.18 8.68
C ILE A 95 7.55 13.29 9.95
N PHE A 96 7.00 12.18 10.43
CA PHE A 96 6.01 12.16 11.51
C PHE A 96 6.52 11.43 12.75
N ASP A 97 6.13 11.90 13.93
CA ASP A 97 6.56 11.36 15.22
C ASP A 97 5.99 9.95 15.51
N GLU A 98 4.76 9.69 15.05
CA GLU A 98 4.05 8.43 15.29
C GLU A 98 3.44 7.90 13.99
N VAL A 99 3.95 6.73 13.54
CA VAL A 99 3.44 6.03 12.36
C VAL A 99 3.06 4.60 12.74
N GLU A 100 1.81 4.24 12.52
CA GLU A 100 1.29 2.89 12.74
C GLU A 100 0.91 2.26 11.39
N ILE A 101 1.40 1.03 11.14
CA ILE A 101 1.12 0.29 9.92
C ILE A 101 -0.01 -0.69 10.18
N ILE A 102 -1.07 -0.61 9.37
CA ILE A 102 -2.18 -1.55 9.40
C ILE A 102 -2.17 -2.36 8.09
N PRO A 103 -1.98 -3.68 8.17
CA PRO A 103 -1.90 -4.52 6.99
C PRO A 103 -3.24 -4.57 6.23
N GLY A 104 -3.15 -4.86 4.94
CA GLY A 104 -4.30 -5.09 4.07
C GLY A 104 -4.18 -6.40 3.30
N ILE A 105 -5.21 -6.73 2.54
CA ILE A 105 -5.22 -7.90 1.66
C ILE A 105 -4.52 -7.53 0.35
N SER A 106 -3.43 -8.23 0.01
CA SER A 106 -2.68 -7.98 -1.21
C SER A 106 -3.33 -8.62 -2.45
N SER A 107 -3.07 -8.07 -3.62
CA SER A 107 -3.49 -8.66 -4.91
C SER A 107 -2.92 -10.08 -5.10
N THR A 108 -1.74 -10.36 -4.57
CA THR A 108 -1.10 -11.68 -4.64
C THR A 108 -1.86 -12.73 -3.84
N GLN A 109 -2.41 -12.37 -2.68
CA GLN A 109 -3.27 -13.26 -1.89
C GLN A 109 -4.57 -13.58 -2.63
N VAL A 110 -5.19 -12.58 -3.24
CA VAL A 110 -6.41 -12.79 -4.02
C VAL A 110 -6.13 -13.64 -5.27
N ALA A 111 -5.02 -13.39 -5.96
CA ALA A 111 -4.60 -14.18 -7.11
C ALA A 111 -4.35 -15.65 -6.73
N ALA A 112 -3.63 -15.89 -5.64
CA ALA A 112 -3.37 -17.23 -5.12
C ALA A 112 -4.67 -17.98 -4.81
N SER A 113 -5.64 -17.31 -4.16
CA SER A 113 -6.95 -17.90 -3.84
C SER A 113 -7.73 -18.26 -5.09
N LYS A 114 -7.76 -17.38 -6.10
CA LYS A 114 -8.44 -17.65 -7.39
C LYS A 114 -7.77 -18.79 -8.18
N ALA A 115 -6.45 -18.85 -8.13
CA ALA A 115 -5.67 -19.90 -8.78
C ALA A 115 -5.65 -21.22 -7.97
N LYS A 116 -6.16 -21.24 -6.73
CA LYS A 116 -6.10 -22.37 -5.79
C LYS A 116 -4.66 -22.80 -5.50
N VAL A 117 -3.78 -21.84 -5.37
CA VAL A 117 -2.34 -22.04 -5.15
C VAL A 117 -2.01 -21.66 -3.70
N PRO A 118 -1.38 -22.56 -2.91
CA PRO A 118 -0.95 -22.25 -1.56
C PRO A 118 0.23 -21.27 -1.58
N THR A 119 0.16 -20.22 -0.79
CA THR A 119 1.19 -19.17 -0.76
C THR A 119 2.50 -19.66 -0.12
N ASP A 120 2.44 -20.60 0.80
CA ASP A 120 3.60 -21.23 1.43
C ASP A 120 4.46 -22.07 0.46
N LYS A 121 3.88 -22.49 -0.68
CA LYS A 121 4.57 -23.21 -1.78
C LYS A 121 4.86 -22.31 -2.99
N SER A 122 4.63 -21.02 -2.85
CA SER A 122 4.79 -20.04 -3.92
C SER A 122 5.94 -19.10 -3.63
N LYS A 123 6.50 -18.54 -4.69
CA LYS A 123 7.41 -17.40 -4.63
C LYS A 123 6.75 -16.21 -5.30
N VAL A 124 6.62 -15.11 -4.59
CA VAL A 124 6.13 -13.85 -5.15
C VAL A 124 7.33 -13.05 -5.66
N ILE A 125 7.29 -12.68 -6.93
CA ILE A 125 8.32 -11.87 -7.57
C ILE A 125 7.66 -10.62 -8.12
N THR A 126 8.08 -9.45 -7.66
CA THR A 126 7.61 -8.18 -8.19
C THR A 126 8.59 -7.62 -9.21
N MET A 127 8.06 -7.21 -10.36
CA MET A 127 8.77 -6.42 -11.36
C MET A 127 8.47 -4.92 -11.22
N HIS A 128 7.70 -4.55 -10.19
CA HIS A 128 7.36 -3.17 -9.85
C HIS A 128 8.50 -2.54 -9.05
N ILE A 129 9.62 -2.29 -9.72
CA ILE A 129 10.85 -1.75 -9.15
C ILE A 129 11.37 -0.58 -9.98
N SER A 130 12.06 0.34 -9.34
CA SER A 130 12.72 1.50 -9.97
C SER A 130 14.10 1.18 -10.52
N THR A 131 14.69 0.04 -10.13
CA THR A 131 16.05 -0.40 -10.50
C THR A 131 16.04 -1.35 -11.73
N SER A 132 17.22 -1.91 -12.04
CA SER A 132 17.39 -2.84 -13.16
C SER A 132 16.53 -4.11 -13.00
N ILE A 133 15.84 -4.49 -14.05
CA ILE A 133 15.00 -5.69 -14.10
C ILE A 133 15.83 -7.00 -14.16
N GLU A 134 17.12 -6.93 -14.47
CA GLU A 134 17.95 -8.11 -14.73
C GLU A 134 18.10 -9.01 -13.49
N GLU A 135 18.22 -8.40 -12.30
CA GLU A 135 18.24 -9.17 -11.05
C GLU A 135 16.94 -9.93 -10.83
N LYS A 136 15.81 -9.31 -11.16
CA LYS A 136 14.48 -9.94 -11.05
C LYS A 136 14.26 -11.04 -12.08
N LYS A 137 14.83 -10.93 -13.27
CA LYS A 137 14.85 -12.00 -14.26
C LYS A 137 15.65 -13.20 -13.77
N LEU A 138 16.81 -12.98 -13.14
CA LEU A 138 17.61 -14.04 -12.54
C LEU A 138 16.87 -14.71 -11.37
N GLU A 139 16.19 -13.91 -10.54
CA GLU A 139 15.36 -14.43 -9.45
C GLU A 139 14.25 -15.33 -9.97
N LEU A 140 13.57 -14.91 -11.04
CA LEU A 140 12.52 -15.69 -11.71
C LEU A 140 13.10 -17.01 -12.26
N GLN A 141 14.24 -16.95 -12.97
CA GLN A 141 14.87 -18.15 -13.51
C GLN A 141 15.23 -19.17 -12.41
N LYS A 142 15.81 -18.71 -11.30
CA LYS A 142 16.12 -19.55 -10.14
C LYS A 142 14.85 -20.18 -9.54
N ALA A 143 13.80 -19.38 -9.35
CA ALA A 143 12.55 -19.88 -8.81
C ALA A 143 11.93 -20.99 -9.69
N LEU A 144 12.01 -20.87 -11.01
CA LEU A 144 11.53 -21.87 -11.96
C LEU A 144 12.39 -23.13 -11.95
N ILE A 145 13.72 -22.99 -11.87
CA ILE A 145 14.65 -24.13 -11.74
C ILE A 145 14.37 -24.90 -10.45
N ASP A 146 14.13 -24.18 -9.34
CA ASP A 146 13.82 -24.76 -8.02
C ASP A 146 12.37 -25.26 -7.93
N ARG A 147 11.62 -25.19 -9.02
CA ARG A 147 10.23 -25.69 -9.16
C ARG A 147 9.23 -25.03 -8.20
N PHE A 148 9.46 -23.76 -7.83
CA PHE A 148 8.45 -22.99 -7.13
C PHE A 148 7.27 -22.65 -8.05
N ILE A 149 6.09 -22.55 -7.45
CA ILE A 149 4.98 -21.85 -8.07
C ILE A 149 5.29 -20.35 -7.98
N VAL A 150 5.26 -19.64 -9.11
CA VAL A 150 5.61 -18.23 -9.14
C VAL A 150 4.36 -17.37 -9.32
N ILE A 151 4.19 -16.42 -8.41
CA ILE A 151 3.21 -15.32 -8.56
C ILE A 151 4.00 -14.09 -9.00
N LEU A 152 3.86 -13.73 -10.27
CA LEU A 152 4.58 -12.62 -10.85
C LEU A 152 3.71 -11.37 -10.84
N VAL A 153 4.23 -10.29 -10.24
CA VAL A 153 3.61 -8.96 -10.29
C VAL A 153 4.32 -8.15 -11.38
N PRO A 154 3.66 -7.88 -12.53
CA PRO A 154 4.28 -7.18 -13.65
C PRO A 154 4.46 -5.70 -13.36
N ARG A 155 5.23 -5.02 -14.21
CA ARG A 155 5.29 -3.55 -14.23
C ARG A 155 3.93 -2.98 -14.67
N PRO A 156 3.47 -1.87 -14.10
CA PRO A 156 2.21 -1.22 -14.49
C PRO A 156 2.33 -0.45 -15.82
N TRP A 157 3.53 -0.29 -16.33
CA TRP A 157 3.84 0.34 -17.62
C TRP A 157 4.75 -0.56 -18.45
N PRO A 158 4.68 -0.47 -19.79
CA PRO A 158 5.52 -1.25 -20.68
C PRO A 158 7.01 -0.94 -20.56
#